data_c4d403c99dd6ca3f91693ee16c32e237
#
_entry.id   c4d403c99dd6ca3f91693ee16c32e237
#
_cell.length_a   1.000
_cell.length_b   1.000
_cell.length_c   1.000
_cell.angle_alpha   90.00
_cell.angle_beta   90.00
_cell.angle_gamma   90.00
#
_symmetry.space_group_name_H-M   'P 1'
#
loop_
_entity.id
_entity.type
_entity.pdbx_description
1 polymer ?
#
loop_
_entity_poly.entity_id
_entity_poly.type
_entity_poly.pdbx_seq_one_letter_code
_entity_poly.pdbx_strand_id
1 'polypeptide(L)'
;MNNLLFRIHIVTPSKIYERDITHIRLKDQTGYFGIMKWHSDFLTALVPSLGYYTGLDNRETFLAVDGGIFSIRGGIVTLTSRGVFESDNAEDLSETIDSAIAKREKSQMCCYSMIEGIERSFMKKVIEFNRESL
;
A
#
# COMPACT_ATOMS: atom_id res chain seq x y z
N MET A 1 19.91 -15.18 19.63
CA MET A 1 19.87 -13.79 19.96
C MET A 1 19.26 -12.86 18.93
N ASN A 2 18.32 -13.31 18.20
CA ASN A 2 17.69 -12.47 17.19
C ASN A 2 16.31 -12.06 17.61
N ASN A 3 16.25 -11.18 18.62
CA ASN A 3 15.01 -10.54 19.03
C ASN A 3 14.60 -9.39 18.09
N LEU A 4 15.14 -9.38 16.87
CA LEU A 4 14.78 -8.37 15.88
C LEU A 4 13.56 -8.77 15.04
N LEU A 5 13.08 -10.02 15.20
CA LEU A 5 11.87 -10.47 14.52
C LEU A 5 10.62 -9.82 15.09
N PHE A 6 9.76 -9.38 14.22
CA PHE A 6 8.42 -8.98 14.57
C PHE A 6 7.44 -9.53 13.51
N ARG A 7 6.19 -9.61 13.89
CA ARG A 7 5.17 -10.20 13.04
C ARG A 7 4.35 -9.10 12.37
N ILE A 8 4.20 -9.21 11.05
CA ILE A 8 3.29 -8.36 10.29
C ILE A 8 2.08 -9.16 9.87
N HIS A 9 0.90 -8.59 10.08
CA HIS A 9 -0.36 -9.13 9.60
C HIS A 9 -0.69 -8.46 8.27
N ILE A 10 -0.89 -9.27 7.24
CA ILE A 10 -1.23 -8.78 5.90
C ILE A 10 -2.67 -9.15 5.61
N VAL A 11 -3.50 -8.15 5.38
CA VAL A 11 -4.95 -8.31 5.20
C VAL A 11 -5.31 -7.84 3.79
N THR A 12 -5.87 -8.75 3.02
CA THR A 12 -6.41 -8.45 1.68
C THR A 12 -7.84 -8.98 1.60
N PRO A 13 -8.64 -8.57 0.61
CA PRO A 13 -10.01 -9.10 0.50
C PRO A 13 -10.08 -10.62 0.32
N SER A 14 -9.04 -11.24 -0.24
CA SER A 14 -9.05 -12.67 -0.51
C SER A 14 -8.40 -13.52 0.58
N LYS A 15 -7.52 -12.94 1.40
CA LYS A 15 -6.80 -13.70 2.43
C LYS A 15 -6.24 -12.81 3.53
N ILE A 16 -6.02 -13.43 4.69
CA ILE A 16 -5.31 -12.84 5.82
C ILE A 16 -4.16 -13.79 6.13
N TYR A 17 -2.95 -13.26 6.22
CA TYR A 17 -1.78 -14.07 6.55
C TYR A 17 -0.74 -13.24 7.29
N GLU A 18 0.27 -13.93 7.83
CA GLU A 18 1.30 -13.34 8.67
C GLU A 18 2.68 -13.65 8.11
N ARG A 19 3.64 -12.75 8.41
CA ARG A 19 5.04 -12.98 8.13
C ARG A 19 5.88 -12.54 9.33
N ASP A 20 6.91 -13.30 9.64
CA ASP A 20 7.91 -12.92 10.63
C ASP A 20 9.07 -12.27 9.91
N ILE A 21 9.33 -11.01 10.21
CA ILE A 21 10.27 -10.15 9.48
C ILE A 21 11.15 -9.38 10.44
N THR A 22 12.29 -8.91 9.94
CA THR A 22 13.21 -8.03 10.69
C THR A 22 13.11 -6.59 10.24
N HIS A 23 12.70 -6.35 9.02
CA HIS A 23 12.60 -5.02 8.42
C HIS A 23 11.60 -5.05 7.28
N ILE A 24 10.84 -3.96 7.14
CA ILE A 24 9.97 -3.77 5.97
C ILE A 24 10.11 -2.34 5.47
N ARG A 25 10.16 -2.18 4.16
CA ARG A 25 10.18 -0.89 3.51
C ARG A 25 8.98 -0.74 2.57
N LEU A 26 8.22 0.29 2.79
CA LEU A 26 7.00 0.60 2.03
C LEU A 26 7.02 2.07 1.61
N LYS A 27 6.05 2.47 0.81
CA LYS A 27 5.97 3.83 0.29
C LYS A 27 4.61 4.44 0.56
N ASP A 28 4.60 5.66 1.09
CA ASP A 28 3.42 6.51 1.19
C ASP A 28 3.61 7.76 0.31
N GLN A 29 2.70 8.70 0.41
CA GLN A 29 2.76 9.93 -0.39
C GLN A 29 4.00 10.79 -0.08
N THR A 30 4.59 10.64 1.10
CA THR A 30 5.78 11.39 1.49
C THR A 30 7.09 10.74 1.04
N GLY A 31 7.04 9.49 0.58
CA GLY A 31 8.19 8.73 0.11
C GLY A 31 8.30 7.38 0.79
N TYR A 32 9.47 6.76 0.65
CA TYR A 32 9.74 5.48 1.29
C TYR A 32 10.00 5.64 2.78
N PHE A 33 9.53 4.67 3.55
CA PHE A 33 9.82 4.56 4.98
C PHE A 33 10.19 3.12 5.33
N GLY A 34 10.99 2.95 6.36
CA GLY A 34 11.39 1.64 6.86
C GLY A 34 10.91 1.42 8.28
N ILE A 35 10.48 0.19 8.57
CA ILE A 35 10.00 -0.20 9.90
C ILE A 35 10.84 -1.36 10.40
N MET A 36 11.31 -1.23 11.62
CA MET A 36 12.02 -2.26 12.36
C MET A 36 11.29 -2.53 13.69
N LYS A 37 11.68 -3.56 14.37
CA LYS A 37 11.13 -3.88 15.70
C LYS A 37 11.26 -2.67 16.64
N TRP A 38 10.31 -2.54 17.55
CA TRP A 38 10.24 -1.46 18.54
C TRP A 38 9.87 -0.07 17.97
N HIS A 39 9.38 -0.04 16.75
CA HIS A 39 8.87 1.22 16.20
C HIS A 39 7.65 1.68 17.00
N SER A 40 7.57 2.99 17.25
CA SER A 40 6.41 3.58 17.91
C SER A 40 5.14 3.45 17.05
N ASP A 41 4.00 3.71 17.67
CA ASP A 41 2.72 3.68 16.97
C ASP A 41 2.77 4.60 15.74
N PHE A 42 2.22 4.12 14.63
CA PHE A 42 2.34 4.76 13.34
C PHE A 42 1.13 4.39 12.46
N LEU A 43 0.65 5.34 11.69
CA LEU A 43 -0.45 5.11 10.76
C LEU A 43 -0.21 5.93 9.50
N THR A 44 -0.26 5.28 8.35
CA THR A 44 -0.13 5.99 7.07
C THR A 44 -0.93 5.29 5.98
N ALA A 45 -1.28 6.07 4.96
CA ALA A 45 -1.90 5.55 3.74
C ALA A 45 -0.82 5.27 2.70
N LEU A 46 -0.81 4.05 2.19
CA LEU A 46 0.16 3.62 1.19
C LEU A 46 -0.29 3.99 -0.21
N VAL A 47 0.68 4.26 -1.08
CA VAL A 47 0.44 4.43 -2.51
C VAL A 47 0.78 3.12 -3.23
N PRO A 48 0.21 2.85 -4.43
CA PRO A 48 0.62 1.70 -5.23
C PRO A 48 2.12 1.77 -5.51
N SER A 49 2.86 0.77 -5.06
CA SER A 49 4.32 0.83 -5.08
C SER A 49 4.95 -0.53 -4.84
N LEU A 50 6.24 -0.58 -5.08
CA LEU A 50 7.09 -1.73 -4.80
C LEU A 50 7.83 -1.49 -3.48
N GLY A 51 7.67 -2.40 -2.54
CA GLY A 51 8.43 -2.43 -1.30
C GLY A 51 9.17 -3.74 -1.15
N TYR A 52 9.77 -3.95 0.00
CA TYR A 52 10.39 -5.24 0.32
C TYR A 52 10.41 -5.46 1.82
N TYR A 53 10.54 -6.72 2.22
CA TYR A 53 10.84 -7.06 3.61
C TYR A 53 12.00 -8.06 3.66
N THR A 54 12.65 -8.10 4.81
CA THR A 54 13.73 -9.06 5.09
C THR A 54 13.37 -9.90 6.30
N GLY A 55 13.80 -11.17 6.28
CA GLY A 55 13.72 -12.07 7.42
C GLY A 55 15.09 -12.27 8.07
N LEU A 56 15.18 -13.29 8.94
CA LEU A 56 16.43 -13.61 9.63
C LEU A 56 17.58 -13.99 8.70
N ASP A 57 17.26 -14.51 7.53
CA ASP A 57 18.24 -14.91 6.52
C ASP A 57 18.75 -13.75 5.68
N ASN A 58 18.31 -12.52 5.95
CA ASN A 58 18.61 -11.30 5.20
C ASN A 58 18.21 -11.35 3.72
N ARG A 59 17.36 -12.29 3.33
CA ARG A 59 16.80 -12.31 2.00
C ARG A 59 15.72 -11.26 1.86
N GLU A 60 15.78 -10.53 0.76
CA GLU A 60 14.75 -9.56 0.43
C GLU A 60 13.63 -10.25 -0.34
N THR A 61 12.41 -10.11 0.15
CA THR A 61 11.20 -10.48 -0.58
C THR A 61 10.50 -9.20 -1.01
N PHE A 62 10.31 -9.03 -2.30
CA PHE A 62 9.69 -7.83 -2.83
C PHE A 62 8.17 -7.92 -2.75
N LEU A 63 7.55 -6.79 -2.49
CA LEU A 63 6.10 -6.66 -2.36
C LEU A 63 5.58 -5.64 -3.37
N ALA A 64 4.66 -6.06 -4.21
CA ALA A 64 3.83 -5.12 -4.96
C ALA A 64 2.56 -4.86 -4.14
N VAL A 65 2.39 -3.62 -3.71
CA VAL A 65 1.27 -3.22 -2.85
C VAL A 65 0.37 -2.26 -3.65
N ASP A 66 -0.90 -2.60 -3.77
CA ASP A 66 -1.90 -1.77 -4.46
C ASP A 66 -2.50 -0.74 -3.51
N GLY A 67 -1.64 0.07 -2.90
CA GLY A 67 -2.08 1.04 -1.91
C GLY A 67 -2.58 0.39 -0.63
N GLY A 68 -3.26 1.14 0.21
CA GLY A 68 -3.87 0.62 1.43
C GLY A 68 -3.46 1.40 2.66
N ILE A 69 -3.51 0.74 3.81
CA ILE A 69 -3.20 1.34 5.10
C ILE A 69 -2.17 0.49 5.81
N PHE A 70 -1.14 1.14 6.32
CA PHE A 70 -0.15 0.52 7.18
C PHE A 70 -0.27 1.09 8.59
N SER A 71 -0.37 0.22 9.59
CA SER A 71 -0.53 0.65 10.97
C SER A 71 0.35 -0.14 11.92
N ILE A 72 0.86 0.57 12.94
CA ILE A 72 1.51 -0.02 14.11
C ILE A 72 0.76 0.50 15.32
N ARG A 73 0.17 -0.41 16.07
CA ARG A 73 -0.59 -0.04 17.26
C ARG A 73 -0.37 -1.05 18.36
N GLY A 74 0.22 -0.60 19.49
CA GLY A 74 0.50 -1.47 20.61
C GLY A 74 1.40 -2.66 20.24
N GLY A 75 2.36 -2.46 19.35
CA GLY A 75 3.26 -3.51 18.88
C GLY A 75 2.68 -4.40 17.77
N ILE A 76 1.42 -4.20 17.41
CA ILE A 76 0.78 -4.95 16.33
C ILE A 76 0.95 -4.21 15.01
N VAL A 77 1.61 -4.87 14.05
CA VAL A 77 1.90 -4.31 12.73
C VAL A 77 0.95 -4.91 11.72
N THR A 78 0.20 -4.07 11.02
CA THR A 78 -0.82 -4.50 10.07
C THR A 78 -0.69 -3.75 8.75
N LEU A 79 -0.68 -4.50 7.66
CA LEU A 79 -0.76 -3.98 6.29
C LEU A 79 -2.09 -4.43 5.70
N THR A 80 -2.96 -3.47 5.42
CA THR A 80 -4.25 -3.72 4.80
C THR A 80 -4.23 -3.13 3.38
N SER A 81 -4.44 -3.97 2.38
CA SER A 81 -4.39 -3.55 0.98
C SER A 81 -5.38 -4.34 0.15
N ARG A 82 -5.77 -3.78 -0.99
CA ARG A 82 -6.60 -4.49 -1.98
C ARG A 82 -5.84 -5.60 -2.69
N GLY A 83 -4.54 -5.49 -2.79
CA GLY A 83 -3.70 -6.50 -3.40
C GLY A 83 -2.28 -6.39 -2.91
N VAL A 84 -1.71 -7.54 -2.53
CA VAL A 84 -0.31 -7.66 -2.15
C VAL A 84 0.24 -8.88 -2.87
N PHE A 85 1.30 -8.68 -3.63
CA PHE A 85 1.97 -9.72 -4.38
C PHE A 85 3.43 -9.81 -3.94
N GLU A 86 3.89 -11.00 -3.64
CA GLU A 86 5.26 -11.25 -3.19
C GLU A 86 6.07 -11.95 -4.29
N SER A 87 7.33 -11.56 -4.45
CA SER A 87 8.27 -12.22 -5.34
C SER A 87 9.69 -12.00 -4.88
N ASP A 88 10.57 -12.92 -5.19
CA ASP A 88 12.02 -12.77 -4.97
C ASP A 88 12.65 -11.82 -6.00
N ASN A 89 11.94 -11.49 -7.08
CA ASN A 89 12.42 -10.65 -8.17
C ASN A 89 11.53 -9.41 -8.31
N ALA A 90 12.13 -8.24 -8.14
CA ALA A 90 11.43 -6.97 -8.26
C ALA A 90 10.85 -6.72 -9.67
N GLU A 91 11.53 -7.20 -10.70
CA GLU A 91 11.09 -7.00 -12.08
C GLU A 91 9.76 -7.68 -12.38
N ASP A 92 9.52 -8.86 -11.79
CA ASP A 92 8.25 -9.58 -11.95
C ASP A 92 7.06 -8.82 -11.39
N LEU A 93 7.27 -7.93 -10.44
CA LEU A 93 6.23 -7.19 -9.76
C LEU A 93 5.98 -5.80 -10.36
N SER A 94 6.93 -5.24 -11.09
CA SER A 94 6.79 -3.90 -11.65
C SER A 94 5.63 -3.79 -12.64
N GLU A 95 5.43 -4.81 -13.47
CA GLU A 95 4.28 -4.88 -14.38
C GLU A 95 2.95 -4.91 -13.63
N THR A 96 2.90 -5.61 -12.51
CA THR A 96 1.70 -5.70 -11.67
C THR A 96 1.32 -4.33 -11.10
N ILE A 97 2.31 -3.55 -10.67
CA ILE A 97 2.10 -2.20 -10.16
C ILE A 97 1.62 -1.26 -11.26
N ASP A 98 2.27 -1.30 -12.41
CA ASP A 98 1.89 -0.48 -13.57
C ASP A 98 0.45 -0.78 -14.01
N SER A 99 0.06 -2.05 -14.00
CA SER A 99 -1.30 -2.46 -14.29
C SER A 99 -2.30 -1.95 -13.26
N ALA A 100 -1.95 -1.96 -11.98
CA ALA A 100 -2.81 -1.44 -10.90
C ALA A 100 -3.01 0.07 -11.02
N ILE A 101 -1.94 0.81 -11.32
CA ILE A 101 -2.00 2.26 -11.55
C ILE A 101 -2.87 2.57 -12.77
N ALA A 102 -2.67 1.87 -13.88
CA ALA A 102 -3.45 2.05 -15.10
C ALA A 102 -4.94 1.76 -14.87
N LYS A 103 -5.27 0.73 -14.10
CA LYS A 103 -6.65 0.42 -13.73
C LYS A 103 -7.30 1.55 -12.93
N ARG A 104 -6.58 2.15 -11.99
CA ARG A 104 -7.08 3.28 -11.20
C ARG A 104 -7.38 4.49 -12.07
N GLU A 105 -6.44 4.86 -12.92
CA GLU A 105 -6.62 5.98 -13.85
C GLU A 105 -7.81 5.76 -14.76
N LYS A 106 -7.94 4.55 -15.29
CA LYS A 106 -9.06 4.18 -16.14
C LYS A 106 -10.39 4.24 -15.40
N SER A 107 -10.45 3.77 -14.16
CA SER A 107 -11.65 3.84 -13.33
C SER A 107 -12.04 5.28 -13.02
N GLN A 108 -11.08 6.13 -12.73
CA GLN A 108 -11.31 7.55 -12.51
C GLN A 108 -11.83 8.23 -13.76
N MET A 109 -11.24 7.96 -14.92
CA MET A 109 -11.70 8.49 -16.19
C MET A 109 -13.13 8.04 -16.53
N CYS A 110 -13.48 6.78 -16.26
CA CYS A 110 -14.84 6.29 -16.44
C CYS A 110 -15.83 7.03 -15.53
N CYS A 111 -15.48 7.28 -14.28
CA CYS A 111 -16.30 8.07 -13.36
C CYS A 111 -16.50 9.49 -13.88
N TYR A 112 -15.45 10.14 -14.34
CA TYR A 112 -15.54 11.48 -14.93
C TYR A 112 -16.42 11.49 -16.19
N SER A 113 -16.30 10.49 -17.05
CA SER A 113 -17.14 10.38 -18.25
C SER A 113 -18.62 10.19 -17.92
N MET A 114 -18.93 9.43 -16.87
CA MET A 114 -20.31 9.26 -16.40
C MET A 114 -20.86 10.56 -15.80
N ILE A 115 -20.02 11.34 -15.16
CA ILE A 115 -20.41 12.61 -14.53
C ILE A 115 -20.53 13.73 -15.58
N GLU A 116 -19.86 13.63 -16.74
CA GLU A 116 -19.97 14.60 -17.84
C GLU A 116 -21.42 14.75 -18.37
N GLY A 117 -22.28 13.74 -18.15
CA GLY A 117 -23.72 13.85 -18.45
C GLY A 117 -24.51 14.64 -17.42
N ILE A 118 -23.88 15.09 -16.33
CA ILE A 118 -24.47 15.90 -15.26
C ILE A 118 -23.98 17.33 -15.41
N GLU A 119 -24.75 18.31 -14.93
CA GLU A 119 -24.40 19.74 -15.03
C GLU A 119 -22.95 20.02 -14.60
N ARG A 120 -22.23 20.80 -15.41
CA ARG A 120 -20.84 21.18 -15.16
C ARG A 120 -20.62 21.84 -13.79
N SER A 121 -21.62 22.57 -13.29
CA SER A 121 -21.56 23.21 -11.99
C SER A 121 -21.50 22.20 -10.85
N PHE A 122 -22.22 21.10 -10.98
CA PHE A 122 -22.20 20.00 -10.01
C PHE A 122 -20.84 19.30 -10.01
N MET A 123 -20.31 19.05 -11.19
CA MET A 123 -19.01 18.43 -11.37
C MET A 123 -17.87 19.27 -10.75
N LYS A 124 -17.91 20.58 -10.93
CA LYS A 124 -16.99 21.51 -10.27
C LYS A 124 -17.06 21.38 -8.74
N LYS A 125 -18.26 21.34 -8.20
CA LYS A 125 -18.45 21.23 -6.76
C LYS A 125 -17.92 19.90 -6.19
N VAL A 126 -18.09 18.81 -6.92
CA VAL A 126 -17.56 17.50 -6.52
C VAL A 126 -16.03 17.52 -6.54
N ILE A 127 -15.41 18.09 -7.55
CA ILE A 127 -13.96 18.21 -7.65
C ILE A 127 -13.40 19.10 -6.54
N GLU A 128 -14.02 20.22 -6.27
CA GLU A 128 -13.63 21.13 -5.18
C GLU A 128 -13.75 20.45 -3.82
N PHE A 129 -14.84 19.71 -3.59
CA PHE A 129 -15.04 18.95 -2.36
C PHE A 129 -13.93 17.90 -2.16
N ASN A 130 -13.56 17.18 -3.20
CA ASN A 130 -12.49 16.19 -3.14
C ASN A 130 -11.12 16.83 -2.89
N ARG A 131 -10.88 18.03 -3.39
CA ARG A 131 -9.65 18.79 -3.10
C ARG A 131 -9.57 19.25 -1.66
N GLU A 132 -10.69 19.69 -1.09
CA GLU A 132 -10.77 20.18 0.28
C GLU A 132 -10.67 19.05 1.30
N SER A 133 -11.07 17.81 0.94
CA SER A 133 -11.01 16.65 1.83
C SER A 133 -9.65 15.95 1.81
N LEU A 134 -8.72 16.41 1.00
CA LEU A 134 -7.34 15.95 1.00
C LEU A 134 -6.51 16.89 1.91
#